data_a2d0576f68a77c2d9a232c976d93eb04
#
_entry.id   a2d0576f68a77c2d9a232c976d93eb04
#
_cell.length_a   1.000
_cell.length_b   1.000
_cell.length_c   1.000
_cell.angle_alpha   90.00
_cell.angle_beta   90.00
_cell.angle_gamma   90.00
#
_symmetry.space_group_name_H-M   'P 1'
#
loop_
_entity.id
_entity.type
_entity.pdbx_description
1 polymer ?
#
loop_
_entity_poly.entity_id
_entity_poly.type
_entity_poly.pdbx_seq_one_letter_code
_entity_poly.pdbx_strand_id
1 'polypeptide(L)'
;AFPPSEWLAGARLDRTHHKVARGGLGTLFRYGDRLGYAPLRHRLVRRLADVGIDAHPQQIVLTHGANEAMDLIVRYFVPPGGVVLIDDPGYYPLLGKLHLAGARVVGVPRLADGPDLQALEHVLKAEHPRLFFTQSLAHNPTGSDLSLPKARAVLRLAEQHNLLLVENDALSDFRPATAPRLSALDALERTLYIGSFSKSLSAALRVGFVACSPDLAQELADLKILTSVSSSEYA
;
A
#
# COMPACT_ATOMS: atom_id res chain seq x y z
N ALA A 1 -14.50 5.27 -5.95
CA ALA A 1 -15.62 4.36 -5.79
C ALA A 1 -15.72 3.91 -4.33
N PHE A 2 -16.93 3.78 -3.81
CA PHE A 2 -17.21 3.19 -2.51
C PHE A 2 -18.07 1.95 -2.74
N PRO A 3 -17.82 0.84 -2.01
CA PRO A 3 -18.71 -0.31 -2.06
C PRO A 3 -20.08 0.08 -1.50
N PRO A 4 -21.16 -0.60 -1.91
CA PRO A 4 -22.47 -0.42 -1.31
C PRO A 4 -22.42 -0.66 0.22
N SER A 5 -23.18 0.11 0.98
CA SER A 5 -23.14 0.03 2.46
C SER A 5 -23.55 -1.33 3.00
N GLU A 6 -24.42 -2.05 2.29
CA GLU A 6 -24.87 -3.42 2.61
C GLU A 6 -23.75 -4.48 2.52
N TRP A 7 -22.65 -4.20 1.82
CA TRP A 7 -21.47 -5.06 1.77
C TRP A 7 -20.56 -4.91 3.00
N LEU A 8 -20.78 -3.87 3.78
CA LEU A 8 -19.96 -3.55 4.96
C LEU A 8 -20.57 -4.18 6.21
N ALA A 9 -19.75 -4.76 7.07
CA ALA A 9 -20.18 -5.46 8.29
C ALA A 9 -20.57 -4.48 9.43
N GLY A 10 -21.45 -3.50 9.16
CA GLY A 10 -21.78 -2.41 10.08
C GLY A 10 -22.20 -2.87 11.48
N ALA A 11 -23.12 -3.82 11.60
CA ALA A 11 -23.58 -4.34 12.90
C ALA A 11 -22.47 -5.07 13.70
N ARG A 12 -21.48 -5.64 13.00
CA ARG A 12 -20.33 -6.29 13.61
C ARG A 12 -19.33 -5.27 14.11
N LEU A 13 -19.13 -4.21 13.34
CA LEU A 13 -18.27 -3.08 13.71
C LEU A 13 -18.81 -2.37 14.94
N ASP A 14 -20.11 -2.08 14.98
CA ASP A 14 -20.78 -1.43 16.11
C ASP A 14 -20.56 -2.20 17.42
N ARG A 15 -20.82 -3.50 17.44
CA ARG A 15 -20.57 -4.35 18.62
C ARG A 15 -19.12 -4.32 19.07
N THR A 16 -18.18 -4.32 18.12
CA THR A 16 -16.75 -4.27 18.42
C THR A 16 -16.36 -2.92 19.01
N HIS A 17 -16.88 -1.84 18.46
CA HIS A 17 -16.66 -0.47 18.96
C HIS A 17 -17.14 -0.32 20.40
N HIS A 18 -18.36 -0.77 20.72
CA HIS A 18 -18.87 -0.78 22.09
C HIS A 18 -18.00 -1.60 23.04
N LYS A 19 -17.46 -2.74 22.60
CA LYS A 19 -16.56 -3.56 23.41
C LYS A 19 -15.25 -2.84 23.70
N VAL A 20 -14.64 -2.20 22.70
CA VAL A 20 -13.40 -1.43 22.85
C VAL A 20 -13.61 -0.24 23.79
N ALA A 21 -14.71 0.51 23.61
CA ALA A 21 -15.04 1.65 24.45
C ALA A 21 -15.21 1.28 25.93
N ARG A 22 -15.73 0.07 26.23
CA ARG A 22 -15.87 -0.46 27.60
C ARG A 22 -14.57 -1.02 28.19
N GLY A 23 -13.57 -1.31 27.36
CA GLY A 23 -12.31 -1.93 27.76
C GLY A 23 -11.35 -1.03 28.54
N GLY A 24 -11.71 0.24 28.73
CA GLY A 24 -10.95 1.22 29.50
C GLY A 24 -10.28 2.28 28.62
N LEU A 25 -10.17 3.49 29.18
CA LEU A 25 -9.66 4.69 28.49
C LEU A 25 -8.12 4.85 28.57
N GLY A 26 -7.41 3.88 29.19
CA GLY A 26 -5.98 4.02 29.47
C GLY A 26 -5.11 4.23 28.23
N THR A 27 -5.49 3.65 27.08
CA THR A 27 -4.78 3.81 25.81
C THR A 27 -5.04 5.16 25.16
N LEU A 28 -6.14 5.85 25.48
CA LEU A 28 -6.48 7.14 24.88
C LEU A 28 -5.56 8.30 25.33
N PHE A 29 -4.83 8.11 26.44
CA PHE A 29 -3.95 9.13 27.01
C PHE A 29 -2.47 8.90 26.72
N ARG A 30 -2.15 7.99 25.80
CA ARG A 30 -0.77 7.67 25.41
C ARG A 30 -0.61 7.72 23.92
N TYR A 31 0.55 8.15 23.47
CA TYR A 31 0.94 7.94 22.09
C TYR A 31 1.18 6.45 21.84
N GLY A 32 0.75 5.98 20.69
CA GLY A 32 0.99 4.60 20.25
C GLY A 32 2.44 4.36 19.84
N ASP A 33 2.77 3.09 19.61
CA ASP A 33 4.04 2.67 19.02
C ASP A 33 4.25 3.31 17.63
N ARG A 34 5.50 3.64 17.28
CA ARG A 34 5.83 4.26 15.98
C ARG A 34 5.45 3.39 14.78
N LEU A 35 5.56 2.06 14.91
CA LEU A 35 5.07 1.12 13.90
C LEU A 35 3.54 0.97 13.96
N GLY A 36 2.90 1.40 15.04
CA GLY A 36 1.48 1.26 15.32
C GLY A 36 1.14 0.05 16.19
N TYR A 37 -0.11 -0.10 16.56
CA TYR A 37 -0.64 -1.06 17.52
C TYR A 37 -0.18 -2.51 17.27
N ALA A 38 0.66 -3.04 18.14
CA ALA A 38 1.33 -4.33 17.97
C ALA A 38 0.35 -5.51 17.77
N PRO A 39 -0.78 -5.61 18.52
CA PRO A 39 -1.73 -6.69 18.29
C PRO A 39 -2.35 -6.67 16.88
N LEU A 40 -2.57 -5.50 16.28
CA LEU A 40 -3.04 -5.40 14.90
C LEU A 40 -1.96 -5.84 13.91
N ARG A 41 -0.71 -5.45 14.11
CA ARG A 41 0.42 -5.90 13.26
C ARG A 41 0.55 -7.42 13.26
N HIS A 42 0.41 -8.10 14.40
CA HIS A 42 0.40 -9.56 14.49
C HIS A 42 -0.80 -10.20 13.76
N ARG A 43 -1.96 -9.53 13.76
CA ARG A 43 -3.12 -9.98 12.98
C ARG A 43 -2.91 -9.79 11.48
N LEU A 44 -2.27 -8.70 11.08
CA LEU A 44 -1.94 -8.42 9.69
C LEU A 44 -0.96 -9.44 9.11
N VAL A 45 0.01 -9.95 9.88
CA VAL A 45 0.88 -11.07 9.44
C VAL A 45 0.05 -12.26 8.96
N ARG A 46 -0.95 -12.68 9.74
CA ARG A 46 -1.83 -13.80 9.35
C ARG A 46 -2.61 -13.47 8.08
N ARG A 47 -3.20 -12.26 8.02
CA ARG A 47 -3.95 -11.80 6.86
C ARG A 47 -3.08 -11.74 5.59
N LEU A 48 -1.83 -11.33 5.71
CA LEU A 48 -0.87 -11.29 4.60
C LEU A 48 -0.49 -12.71 4.16
N ALA A 49 -0.30 -13.63 5.09
CA ALA A 49 -0.07 -15.04 4.79
C ALA A 49 -1.23 -15.68 4.01
N ASP A 50 -2.50 -15.32 4.32
CA ASP A 50 -3.68 -15.79 3.58
C ASP A 50 -3.66 -15.41 2.09
N VAL A 51 -2.90 -14.37 1.71
CA VAL A 51 -2.73 -13.90 0.32
C VAL A 51 -1.31 -14.16 -0.22
N GLY A 52 -0.55 -15.02 0.46
CA GLY A 52 0.78 -15.47 0.01
C GLY A 52 1.93 -14.53 0.34
N ILE A 53 1.71 -13.47 1.13
CA ILE A 53 2.76 -12.54 1.55
C ILE A 53 3.27 -12.98 2.93
N ASP A 54 4.48 -13.54 2.97
CA ASP A 54 5.15 -13.87 4.22
C ASP A 54 5.79 -12.60 4.80
N ALA A 55 5.27 -12.14 5.93
CA ALA A 55 5.69 -10.92 6.58
C ALA A 55 5.88 -11.13 8.08
N HIS A 56 6.75 -10.32 8.68
CA HIS A 56 6.96 -10.27 10.13
C HIS A 56 6.34 -8.98 10.71
N PRO A 57 5.92 -8.94 11.99
CA PRO A 57 5.34 -7.73 12.57
C PRO A 57 6.20 -6.47 12.47
N GLN A 58 7.53 -6.61 12.44
CA GLN A 58 8.48 -5.50 12.26
C GLN A 58 8.53 -4.94 10.83
N GLN A 59 8.00 -5.66 9.86
CA GLN A 59 7.88 -5.21 8.47
C GLN A 59 6.61 -4.40 8.20
N ILE A 60 5.75 -4.24 9.22
CA ILE A 60 4.43 -3.61 9.07
C ILE A 60 4.38 -2.29 9.81
N VAL A 61 4.08 -1.21 9.07
CA VAL A 61 3.85 0.14 9.60
C VAL A 61 2.37 0.49 9.43
N LEU A 62 1.65 0.71 10.53
CA LEU A 62 0.27 1.17 10.48
C LEU A 62 0.20 2.63 10.05
N THR A 63 -0.83 2.96 9.26
CA THR A 63 -1.03 4.30 8.70
C THR A 63 -2.51 4.71 8.78
N HIS A 64 -2.79 5.99 8.61
CA HIS A 64 -4.15 6.53 8.48
C HIS A 64 -4.71 6.29 7.07
N GLY A 65 -4.89 4.98 6.74
CA GLY A 65 -5.30 4.48 5.44
C GLY A 65 -4.17 4.52 4.39
N ALA A 66 -4.44 3.93 3.22
CA ALA A 66 -3.49 3.88 2.11
C ALA A 66 -2.98 5.26 1.66
N ASN A 67 -3.76 6.30 1.92
CA ASN A 67 -3.39 7.67 1.51
C ASN A 67 -2.16 8.20 2.27
N GLU A 68 -2.06 7.95 3.58
CA GLU A 68 -0.85 8.28 4.35
C GLU A 68 0.31 7.36 3.97
N ALA A 69 0.04 6.08 3.74
CA ALA A 69 1.05 5.14 3.27
C ALA A 69 1.76 5.65 2.00
N MET A 70 0.98 6.07 1.00
CA MET A 70 1.53 6.68 -0.22
C MET A 70 2.28 7.97 0.06
N ASP A 71 1.79 8.81 0.98
CA ASP A 71 2.44 10.08 1.34
C ASP A 71 3.81 9.87 1.97
N LEU A 72 3.92 8.93 2.91
CA LEU A 72 5.18 8.57 3.54
C LEU A 72 6.20 8.05 2.51
N ILE A 73 5.76 7.16 1.60
CA ILE A 73 6.62 6.62 0.55
C ILE A 73 7.10 7.72 -0.39
N VAL A 74 6.20 8.60 -0.82
CA VAL A 74 6.56 9.74 -1.68
C VAL A 74 7.57 10.65 -0.98
N ARG A 75 7.31 11.04 0.26
CA ARG A 75 8.23 11.90 1.04
C ARG A 75 9.60 11.28 1.27
N TYR A 76 9.66 9.97 1.47
CA TYR A 76 10.91 9.28 1.73
C TYR A 76 11.77 9.11 0.47
N PHE A 77 11.16 8.73 -0.65
CA PHE A 77 11.90 8.32 -1.85
C PHE A 77 12.02 9.38 -2.94
N VAL A 78 11.15 10.39 -2.94
CA VAL A 78 11.01 11.28 -4.10
C VAL A 78 11.56 12.67 -3.80
N PRO A 79 12.81 12.95 -4.20
CA PRO A 79 13.32 14.30 -4.15
C PRO A 79 12.63 15.20 -5.22
N PRO A 80 12.64 16.52 -5.06
CA PRO A 80 12.17 17.43 -6.11
C PRO A 80 12.83 17.13 -7.45
N GLY A 81 12.04 17.03 -8.52
CA GLY A 81 12.49 16.61 -9.86
C GLY A 81 12.73 15.12 -10.05
N GLY A 82 12.62 14.32 -8.98
CA GLY A 82 12.77 12.85 -9.05
C GLY A 82 11.74 12.21 -9.96
N VAL A 83 12.17 11.19 -10.74
CA VAL A 83 11.29 10.48 -11.67
C VAL A 83 10.56 9.37 -10.97
N VAL A 84 9.24 9.34 -11.13
CA VAL A 84 8.36 8.31 -10.57
C VAL A 84 7.46 7.75 -11.67
N LEU A 85 7.40 6.42 -11.76
CA LEU A 85 6.48 5.74 -12.67
C LEU A 85 5.14 5.47 -11.98
N ILE A 86 4.07 5.56 -12.78
CA ILE A 86 2.72 5.19 -12.39
C ILE A 86 2.05 4.43 -13.52
N ASP A 87 1.03 3.62 -13.23
CA ASP A 87 0.11 3.11 -14.26
C ASP A 87 -0.62 4.29 -14.94
N ASP A 88 -0.85 4.21 -16.26
CA ASP A 88 -1.63 5.18 -17.03
C ASP A 88 -2.75 4.45 -17.82
N PRO A 89 -4.04 4.71 -17.48
CA PRO A 89 -4.53 5.61 -16.44
C PRO A 89 -4.23 5.12 -15.03
N GLY A 90 -4.00 6.04 -14.06
CA GLY A 90 -3.63 5.75 -12.70
C GLY A 90 -4.53 6.39 -11.64
N TYR A 91 -4.23 6.13 -10.38
CA TYR A 91 -4.97 6.65 -9.24
C TYR A 91 -4.72 8.14 -9.04
N TYR A 92 -5.73 9.00 -9.36
CA TYR A 92 -5.56 10.46 -9.40
C TYR A 92 -5.09 11.13 -8.09
N PRO A 93 -5.43 10.66 -6.86
CA PRO A 93 -4.89 11.29 -5.66
C PRO A 93 -3.38 11.08 -5.48
N LEU A 94 -2.83 9.99 -6.03
CA LEU A 94 -1.38 9.79 -6.08
C LEU A 94 -0.72 10.83 -6.99
N LEU A 95 -1.30 11.12 -8.16
CA LEU A 95 -0.80 12.16 -9.05
C LEU A 95 -0.69 13.52 -8.35
N GLY A 96 -1.73 13.90 -7.58
CA GLY A 96 -1.70 15.12 -6.77
C GLY A 96 -0.56 15.15 -5.76
N LYS A 97 -0.29 14.03 -5.07
CA LYS A 97 0.82 13.92 -4.12
C LYS A 97 2.19 14.04 -4.79
N LEU A 98 2.38 13.37 -5.91
CA LEU A 98 3.63 13.42 -6.69
C LEU A 98 3.87 14.84 -7.22
N HIS A 99 2.83 15.50 -7.69
CA HIS A 99 2.91 16.91 -8.13
C HIS A 99 3.29 17.84 -6.97
N LEU A 100 2.67 17.70 -5.81
CA LEU A 100 3.02 18.49 -4.61
C LEU A 100 4.46 18.23 -4.13
N ALA A 101 4.99 17.02 -4.34
CA ALA A 101 6.38 16.69 -4.05
C ALA A 101 7.36 17.24 -5.11
N GLY A 102 6.87 17.86 -6.20
CA GLY A 102 7.69 18.31 -7.31
C GLY A 102 8.27 17.16 -8.15
N ALA A 103 7.66 15.99 -8.12
CA ALA A 103 8.11 14.84 -8.89
C ALA A 103 7.86 15.01 -10.40
N ARG A 104 8.74 14.44 -11.22
CA ARG A 104 8.48 14.21 -12.63
C ARG A 104 7.80 12.86 -12.81
N VAL A 105 6.53 12.88 -13.14
CA VAL A 105 5.70 11.67 -13.28
C VAL A 105 5.74 11.16 -14.70
N VAL A 106 6.00 9.88 -14.89
CA VAL A 106 5.95 9.18 -16.18
C VAL A 106 4.92 8.06 -16.12
N GLY A 107 3.92 8.12 -17.02
CA GLY A 107 2.89 7.12 -17.14
C GLY A 107 3.37 5.89 -17.91
N VAL A 108 3.09 4.70 -17.39
CA VAL A 108 3.26 3.42 -18.08
C VAL A 108 1.87 2.94 -18.51
N PRO A 109 1.62 2.76 -19.82
CA PRO A 109 0.30 2.34 -20.29
C PRO A 109 -0.18 1.06 -19.61
N ARG A 110 -1.42 1.09 -19.09
CA ARG A 110 -2.05 -0.07 -18.46
C ARG A 110 -2.90 -0.83 -19.46
N LEU A 111 -2.52 -2.07 -19.75
CA LEU A 111 -3.25 -3.00 -20.59
C LEU A 111 -4.27 -3.82 -19.76
N ALA A 112 -5.05 -4.67 -20.41
CA ALA A 112 -6.09 -5.46 -19.75
C ALA A 112 -5.57 -6.43 -18.67
N ASP A 113 -4.31 -6.83 -18.76
CA ASP A 113 -3.67 -7.83 -17.88
C ASP A 113 -2.43 -7.29 -17.13
N GLY A 114 -2.24 -5.98 -17.07
CA GLY A 114 -1.14 -5.33 -16.38
C GLY A 114 -0.45 -4.23 -17.20
N PRO A 115 0.70 -3.69 -16.75
CA PRO A 115 1.41 -2.65 -17.47
C PRO A 115 1.95 -3.15 -18.83
N ASP A 116 2.11 -2.23 -19.78
CA ASP A 116 2.82 -2.49 -21.03
C ASP A 116 4.31 -2.67 -20.73
N LEU A 117 4.81 -3.90 -20.92
CA LEU A 117 6.19 -4.24 -20.60
C LEU A 117 7.22 -3.57 -21.51
N GLN A 118 6.87 -3.32 -22.79
CA GLN A 118 7.77 -2.67 -23.73
C GLN A 118 7.92 -1.19 -23.38
N ALA A 119 6.80 -0.52 -23.08
CA ALA A 119 6.81 0.85 -22.61
C ALA A 119 7.54 0.97 -21.27
N LEU A 120 7.31 0.06 -20.32
CA LEU A 120 8.00 0.04 -19.04
C LEU A 120 9.52 -0.08 -19.23
N GLU A 121 9.98 -1.06 -20.02
CA GLU A 121 11.41 -1.29 -20.26
C GLU A 121 12.06 -0.09 -20.95
N HIS A 122 11.38 0.52 -21.91
CA HIS A 122 11.85 1.72 -22.59
C HIS A 122 12.10 2.88 -21.61
N VAL A 123 11.12 3.14 -20.73
CA VAL A 123 11.23 4.23 -19.75
C VAL A 123 12.29 3.92 -18.69
N LEU A 124 12.41 2.66 -18.25
CA LEU A 124 13.44 2.26 -17.29
C LEU A 124 14.86 2.53 -17.83
N LYS A 125 15.10 2.27 -19.12
CA LYS A 125 16.38 2.53 -19.79
C LYS A 125 16.67 4.02 -19.98
N ALA A 126 15.64 4.81 -20.27
CA ALA A 126 15.79 6.24 -20.58
C ALA A 126 15.89 7.12 -19.32
N GLU A 127 15.10 6.80 -18.29
CA GLU A 127 14.82 7.72 -17.17
C GLU A 127 15.40 7.28 -15.83
N HIS A 128 15.81 6.02 -15.70
CA HIS A 128 16.33 5.42 -14.46
C HIS A 128 15.48 5.75 -13.21
N PRO A 129 14.16 5.57 -13.25
CA PRO A 129 13.28 5.88 -12.11
C PRO A 129 13.57 4.97 -10.94
N ARG A 130 13.30 5.45 -9.72
CA ARG A 130 13.49 4.65 -8.51
C ARG A 130 12.21 3.96 -8.03
N LEU A 131 11.03 4.48 -8.38
CA LEU A 131 9.74 3.99 -7.94
C LEU A 131 8.77 3.77 -9.10
N PHE A 132 8.00 2.69 -9.00
CA PHE A 132 6.81 2.46 -9.81
C PHE A 132 5.62 2.14 -8.92
N PHE A 133 4.63 3.01 -8.91
CA PHE A 133 3.35 2.78 -8.24
C PHE A 133 2.40 2.04 -9.17
N THR A 134 1.96 0.86 -8.76
CA THR A 134 1.04 0.02 -9.53
C THR A 134 0.00 -0.65 -8.64
N GLN A 135 -0.98 -1.30 -9.25
CA GLN A 135 -1.99 -2.10 -8.57
C GLN A 135 -2.07 -3.47 -9.24
N SER A 136 -1.82 -4.54 -8.49
CA SER A 136 -1.94 -5.90 -9.04
C SER A 136 -3.38 -6.31 -9.28
N LEU A 137 -4.29 -5.93 -8.38
CA LEU A 137 -5.67 -6.39 -8.40
C LEU A 137 -6.66 -5.23 -8.35
N ALA A 138 -7.79 -5.42 -9.05
CA ALA A 138 -8.89 -4.45 -9.11
C ALA A 138 -8.39 -3.02 -9.38
N HIS A 139 -7.52 -2.90 -10.37
CA HIS A 139 -6.84 -1.64 -10.71
C HIS A 139 -7.82 -0.47 -10.86
N ASN A 140 -7.55 0.62 -10.21
CA ASN A 140 -8.33 1.84 -10.31
C ASN A 140 -7.67 2.84 -11.29
N PRO A 141 -8.29 3.17 -12.46
CA PRO A 141 -9.74 3.05 -12.72
C PRO A 141 -10.17 1.88 -13.62
N THR A 142 -9.27 1.06 -14.16
CA THR A 142 -9.61 0.11 -15.24
C THR A 142 -10.34 -1.15 -14.79
N GLY A 143 -10.25 -1.50 -13.49
CA GLY A 143 -10.79 -2.75 -12.95
C GLY A 143 -9.99 -4.00 -13.33
N SER A 144 -8.89 -3.86 -14.08
CA SER A 144 -8.06 -4.97 -14.54
C SER A 144 -7.27 -5.62 -13.41
N ASP A 145 -6.93 -6.88 -13.58
CA ASP A 145 -6.03 -7.60 -12.69
C ASP A 145 -4.71 -7.93 -13.41
N LEU A 146 -3.62 -7.98 -12.67
CA LEU A 146 -2.30 -8.33 -13.19
C LEU A 146 -2.21 -9.83 -13.43
N SER A 147 -1.81 -10.22 -14.63
CA SER A 147 -1.56 -11.63 -14.93
C SER A 147 -0.25 -12.12 -14.32
N LEU A 148 -0.18 -13.42 -13.96
CA LEU A 148 1.04 -14.00 -13.38
C LEU A 148 2.27 -13.89 -14.31
N PRO A 149 2.17 -14.11 -15.64
CA PRO A 149 3.30 -13.89 -16.53
C PRO A 149 3.82 -12.45 -16.51
N LYS A 150 2.91 -11.45 -16.50
CA LYS A 150 3.30 -10.04 -16.42
C LYS A 150 3.87 -9.67 -15.05
N ALA A 151 3.30 -10.19 -13.96
CA ALA A 151 3.86 -9.98 -12.63
C ALA A 151 5.33 -10.41 -12.56
N ARG A 152 5.64 -11.61 -13.06
CA ARG A 152 7.02 -12.11 -13.12
C ARG A 152 7.91 -11.25 -14.02
N ALA A 153 7.39 -10.75 -15.14
CA ALA A 153 8.15 -9.88 -16.04
C ALA A 153 8.45 -8.51 -15.40
N VAL A 154 7.46 -7.92 -14.72
CA VAL A 154 7.64 -6.66 -13.98
C VAL A 154 8.70 -6.81 -12.89
N LEU A 155 8.68 -7.91 -12.12
CA LEU A 155 9.69 -8.17 -11.10
C LEU A 155 11.09 -8.34 -11.68
N ARG A 156 11.26 -9.03 -12.80
CA ARG A 156 12.56 -9.13 -13.49
C ARG A 156 13.08 -7.77 -13.95
N LEU A 157 12.21 -6.93 -14.53
CA LEU A 157 12.59 -5.56 -14.92
C LEU A 157 12.95 -4.71 -13.70
N ALA A 158 12.20 -4.85 -12.61
CA ALA A 158 12.48 -4.14 -11.36
C ALA A 158 13.85 -4.53 -10.78
N GLU A 159 14.19 -5.81 -10.81
CA GLU A 159 15.52 -6.31 -10.40
C GLU A 159 16.63 -5.75 -11.29
N GLN A 160 16.49 -5.87 -12.62
CA GLN A 160 17.49 -5.44 -13.59
C GLN A 160 17.79 -3.93 -13.53
N HIS A 161 16.79 -3.11 -13.19
CA HIS A 161 16.90 -1.66 -13.18
C HIS A 161 16.93 -1.05 -11.77
N ASN A 162 17.05 -1.87 -10.72
CA ASN A 162 17.02 -1.42 -9.31
C ASN A 162 15.79 -0.56 -8.98
N LEU A 163 14.64 -0.93 -9.51
CA LEU A 163 13.35 -0.27 -9.31
C LEU A 163 12.65 -0.84 -8.08
N LEU A 164 12.10 0.02 -7.23
CA LEU A 164 11.18 -0.38 -6.17
C LEU A 164 9.73 -0.30 -6.68
N LEU A 165 8.93 -1.29 -6.31
CA LEU A 165 7.53 -1.37 -6.69
C LEU A 165 6.65 -1.02 -5.49
N VAL A 166 5.73 -0.09 -5.67
CA VAL A 166 4.72 0.24 -4.66
C VAL A 166 3.40 -0.36 -5.10
N GLU A 167 3.03 -1.47 -4.48
CA GLU A 167 1.80 -2.21 -4.78
C GLU A 167 0.66 -1.73 -3.90
N ASN A 168 -0.26 -0.94 -4.48
CA ASN A 168 -1.45 -0.45 -3.76
C ASN A 168 -2.60 -1.46 -3.90
N ASP A 169 -2.85 -2.23 -2.86
CA ASP A 169 -3.81 -3.34 -2.82
C ASP A 169 -5.11 -3.00 -2.04
N ALA A 170 -5.51 -1.72 -2.05
CA ALA A 170 -6.64 -1.22 -1.27
C ALA A 170 -8.02 -1.77 -1.70
N LEU A 171 -8.13 -2.43 -2.84
CA LEU A 171 -9.37 -3.01 -3.38
C LEU A 171 -9.34 -4.55 -3.49
N SER A 172 -8.24 -5.19 -3.13
CA SER A 172 -8.04 -6.62 -3.34
C SER A 172 -8.92 -7.53 -2.47
N ASP A 173 -9.50 -7.01 -1.40
CA ASP A 173 -10.48 -7.75 -0.58
C ASP A 173 -11.69 -8.26 -1.38
N PHE A 174 -11.91 -7.70 -2.58
CA PHE A 174 -12.95 -8.11 -3.51
C PHE A 174 -12.45 -9.09 -4.59
N ARG A 175 -11.23 -9.61 -4.45
CA ARG A 175 -10.61 -10.57 -5.35
C ARG A 175 -10.23 -11.87 -4.61
N PRO A 176 -10.11 -13.02 -5.31
CA PRO A 176 -9.65 -14.26 -4.71
C PRO A 176 -8.28 -14.10 -4.04
N ALA A 177 -8.08 -14.76 -2.91
CA ALA A 177 -6.81 -14.76 -2.19
C ALA A 177 -5.65 -15.31 -3.05
N THR A 178 -5.95 -16.24 -3.96
CA THR A 178 -4.99 -16.87 -4.88
C THR A 178 -4.59 -15.99 -6.08
N ALA A 179 -5.21 -14.82 -6.25
CA ALA A 179 -4.84 -13.90 -7.32
C ALA A 179 -3.40 -13.38 -7.14
N PRO A 180 -2.61 -13.26 -8.23
CA PRO A 180 -1.19 -12.93 -8.12
C PRO A 180 -0.98 -11.51 -7.59
N ARG A 181 -0.07 -11.38 -6.62
CA ARG A 181 0.42 -10.10 -6.08
C ARG A 181 1.92 -10.04 -6.26
N LEU A 182 2.42 -8.86 -6.63
CA LEU A 182 3.86 -8.62 -6.76
C LEU A 182 4.58 -8.89 -5.44
N SER A 183 4.04 -8.39 -4.33
CA SER A 183 4.63 -8.56 -3.00
C SER A 183 4.67 -10.01 -2.51
N ALA A 184 3.71 -10.84 -2.95
CA ALA A 184 3.73 -12.28 -2.65
C ALA A 184 4.83 -13.02 -3.44
N LEU A 185 5.08 -12.58 -4.67
CA LEU A 185 6.11 -13.19 -5.55
C LEU A 185 7.53 -12.73 -5.23
N ASP A 186 7.66 -11.54 -4.64
CA ASP A 186 8.92 -10.85 -4.36
C ASP A 186 9.35 -10.98 -2.89
N ALA A 187 8.51 -11.55 -2.03
CA ALA A 187 8.75 -11.67 -0.59
C ALA A 187 9.11 -10.34 0.11
N LEU A 188 8.57 -9.22 -0.36
CA LEU A 188 8.83 -7.85 0.12
C LEU A 188 10.29 -7.39 0.00
N GLU A 189 11.07 -7.96 -0.91
CA GLU A 189 12.46 -7.57 -1.12
C GLU A 189 12.57 -6.21 -1.85
N ARG A 190 11.76 -6.02 -2.91
CA ARG A 190 11.71 -4.80 -3.73
C ARG A 190 10.33 -4.17 -3.76
N THR A 191 9.36 -4.81 -3.11
CA THR A 191 7.98 -4.36 -3.08
C THR A 191 7.61 -3.73 -1.75
N LEU A 192 6.89 -2.62 -1.82
CA LEU A 192 6.20 -1.99 -0.71
C LEU A 192 4.70 -2.25 -0.90
N TYR A 193 4.13 -3.11 -0.09
CA TYR A 193 2.72 -3.44 -0.14
C TYR A 193 1.90 -2.47 0.70
N ILE A 194 0.88 -1.85 0.10
CA ILE A 194 -0.05 -0.96 0.79
C ILE A 194 -1.40 -1.64 0.92
N GLY A 195 -1.82 -1.90 2.16
CA GLY A 195 -3.15 -2.40 2.49
C GLY A 195 -4.03 -1.33 3.14
N SER A 196 -5.35 -1.48 3.02
CA SER A 196 -6.33 -0.55 3.60
C SER A 196 -7.63 -1.23 3.95
N PHE A 197 -8.25 -0.79 5.06
CA PHE A 197 -9.57 -1.23 5.48
C PHE A 197 -10.69 -0.26 5.08
N SER A 198 -10.35 0.83 4.39
CA SER A 198 -11.32 1.88 4.02
C SER A 198 -12.41 1.41 3.07
N LYS A 199 -12.19 0.33 2.32
CA LYS A 199 -13.14 -0.19 1.33
C LYS A 199 -13.84 -1.46 1.77
N SER A 200 -13.24 -2.24 2.68
CA SER A 200 -13.78 -3.52 3.13
C SER A 200 -14.38 -3.48 4.54
N LEU A 201 -14.00 -2.50 5.37
CA LEU A 201 -14.49 -2.39 6.74
C LEU A 201 -15.14 -1.04 7.04
N SER A 202 -14.36 0.04 7.05
CA SER A 202 -14.85 1.39 7.33
C SER A 202 -13.89 2.45 6.82
N ALA A 203 -14.40 3.38 6.03
CA ALA A 203 -13.62 4.53 5.56
C ALA A 203 -13.34 5.53 6.69
N ALA A 204 -14.21 5.62 7.68
CA ALA A 204 -14.12 6.58 8.78
C ALA A 204 -13.01 6.25 9.79
N LEU A 205 -12.71 4.97 10.00
CA LEU A 205 -11.66 4.53 10.92
C LEU A 205 -10.25 4.90 10.47
N ARG A 206 -10.06 5.18 9.20
CA ARG A 206 -8.77 5.59 8.64
C ARG A 206 -7.63 4.61 8.95
N VAL A 207 -7.85 3.30 8.81
CA VAL A 207 -6.84 2.28 9.07
C VAL A 207 -6.29 1.73 7.76
N GLY A 208 -4.98 1.74 7.64
CA GLY A 208 -4.19 1.14 6.57
C GLY A 208 -2.81 0.76 7.07
N PHE A 209 -1.97 0.24 6.19
CA PHE A 209 -0.61 -0.14 6.53
C PHE A 209 0.28 -0.24 5.30
N VAL A 210 1.59 -0.19 5.54
CA VAL A 210 2.63 -0.58 4.60
C VAL A 210 3.29 -1.85 5.13
N ALA A 211 3.55 -2.82 4.25
CA ALA A 211 4.47 -3.93 4.53
C ALA A 211 5.64 -3.86 3.54
N CYS A 212 6.87 -3.91 4.04
CA CYS A 212 8.10 -3.79 3.26
C CYS A 212 9.27 -4.46 4.00
N SER A 213 10.51 -4.29 3.52
CA SER A 213 11.69 -4.79 4.23
C SER A 213 11.78 -4.20 5.65
N PRO A 214 12.40 -4.91 6.62
CA PRO A 214 12.47 -4.45 8.01
C PRO A 214 13.11 -3.07 8.17
N ASP A 215 14.22 -2.83 7.46
CA ASP A 215 14.95 -1.57 7.55
C ASP A 215 14.10 -0.40 7.05
N LEU A 216 13.45 -0.59 5.90
CA LEU A 216 12.57 0.43 5.33
C LEU A 216 11.33 0.69 6.20
N ALA A 217 10.80 -0.34 6.88
CA ALA A 217 9.71 -0.15 7.82
C ALA A 217 10.10 0.75 8.99
N GLN A 218 11.33 0.64 9.51
CA GLN A 218 11.84 1.53 10.55
C GLN A 218 11.97 2.98 10.04
N GLU A 219 12.54 3.18 8.86
CA GLU A 219 12.70 4.50 8.23
C GLU A 219 11.34 5.20 7.99
N LEU A 220 10.37 4.46 7.47
CA LEU A 220 9.01 4.98 7.27
C LEU A 220 8.31 5.28 8.61
N ALA A 221 8.54 4.48 9.65
CA ALA A 221 8.01 4.73 10.98
C ALA A 221 8.63 5.98 11.62
N ASP A 222 9.93 6.21 11.44
CA ASP A 222 10.61 7.41 11.93
C ASP A 222 10.12 8.66 11.18
N LEU A 223 9.95 8.59 9.87
CA LEU A 223 9.33 9.66 9.08
C LEU A 223 7.88 9.94 9.53
N LYS A 224 7.12 8.90 9.87
CA LYS A 224 5.75 9.04 10.38
C LYS A 224 5.70 9.83 11.68
N ILE A 225 6.67 9.68 12.59
CA ILE A 225 6.74 10.50 13.81
C ILE A 225 6.80 11.99 13.47
N LEU A 226 7.53 12.37 12.43
CA LEU A 226 7.66 13.76 12.01
C LEU A 226 6.40 14.32 11.32
N THR A 227 5.52 13.47 10.81
CA THR A 227 4.34 13.89 10.03
C THR A 227 3.03 13.76 10.79
N SER A 228 2.83 12.66 11.51
CA SER A 228 1.56 12.31 12.16
C SER A 228 1.73 11.73 13.58
N VAL A 229 2.94 11.68 14.09
CA VAL A 229 3.35 11.16 15.41
C VAL A 229 3.11 9.66 15.55
N SER A 230 1.85 9.22 15.65
CA SER A 230 1.49 7.80 15.75
C SER A 230 0.10 7.55 15.16
N SER A 231 -0.18 6.30 14.81
CA SER A 231 -1.54 5.90 14.46
C SER A 231 -2.38 5.70 15.71
N SER A 232 -3.70 5.98 15.62
CA SER A 232 -4.61 5.73 16.72
C SER A 232 -4.63 4.23 17.09
N GLU A 233 -4.48 3.92 18.38
CA GLU A 233 -4.64 2.56 18.91
C GLU A 233 -6.11 2.24 19.23
N TYR A 234 -6.98 3.24 19.14
CA TYR A 234 -8.41 3.12 19.38
C TYR A 234 -9.21 2.80 18.11
N ALA A 235 -8.68 3.13 16.92
CA ALA A 235 -9.37 2.99 15.64
C ALA A 235 -9.49 1.54 15.13
#